data_89e612deef13dcc25b85ab595ecb69cc
#
_entry.id   89e612deef13dcc25b85ab595ecb69cc
#
_cell.length_a   1.000
_cell.length_b   1.000
_cell.length_c   1.000
_cell.angle_alpha   90.00
_cell.angle_beta   90.00
_cell.angle_gamma   90.00
#
_symmetry.space_group_name_H-M   'P 1'
#
loop_
_entity.id
_entity.type
_entity.pdbx_description
1 polymer ?
#
loop_
_entity_poly.entity_id
_entity_poly.type
_entity_poly.pdbx_seq_one_letter_code
_entity_poly.pdbx_strand_id
1 'polypeptide(L)'
;MPTQKSTARLSKKPPLSPEELKQIDAYWRASNYLTACQLYLLDNPLLERPLRESDLKQTIVGHWGTCPGQNFIYTHLDRVIKRDDLDMIYLSGPGHGGNAMVAQDWLDGSYTEVYPNITRDKEGMQKLFKRFSFPGGIPSHVAPETPGSIHEGGELGYSLSHAFGAVADNPDLIACLLYTSDAADEP
;
A
#
# COMPACT_ATOMS: atom_id res chain seq x y z
N MET A 1 21.08 -25.35 -32.77
CA MET A 1 21.89 -24.88 -31.64
C MET A 1 21.17 -25.30 -30.36
N PRO A 2 21.78 -26.03 -29.43
CA PRO A 2 21.13 -26.48 -28.22
C PRO A 2 21.02 -25.31 -27.24
N THR A 3 19.79 -24.98 -26.83
CA THR A 3 19.47 -24.01 -25.77
C THR A 3 20.01 -24.53 -24.44
N GLN A 4 21.03 -23.87 -23.91
CA GLN A 4 21.52 -24.09 -22.55
C GLN A 4 20.41 -23.71 -21.56
N LYS A 5 19.78 -24.70 -20.95
CA LYS A 5 18.92 -24.48 -19.76
C LYS A 5 19.82 -24.07 -18.61
N SER A 6 19.85 -22.80 -18.29
CA SER A 6 20.46 -22.29 -17.07
C SER A 6 19.62 -22.79 -15.88
N THR A 7 20.08 -23.87 -15.26
CA THR A 7 19.59 -24.27 -13.93
C THR A 7 20.29 -23.39 -12.91
N ALA A 8 19.71 -22.23 -12.64
CA ALA A 8 20.11 -21.43 -11.49
C ALA A 8 19.94 -22.29 -10.23
N ARG A 9 21.05 -22.76 -9.64
CA ARG A 9 21.09 -23.43 -8.35
C ARG A 9 20.59 -22.38 -7.33
N LEU A 10 19.37 -22.55 -6.83
CA LEU A 10 18.90 -21.81 -5.69
C LEU A 10 19.94 -21.88 -4.57
N SER A 11 20.40 -20.74 -4.12
CA SER A 11 21.31 -20.64 -2.98
C SER A 11 20.71 -21.37 -1.78
N LYS A 12 21.51 -22.20 -1.10
CA LYS A 12 21.10 -22.87 0.14
C LYS A 12 20.99 -21.92 1.33
N LYS A 13 21.42 -20.66 1.18
CA LYS A 13 21.24 -19.62 2.21
C LYS A 13 19.84 -19.03 2.10
N PRO A 14 19.17 -18.77 3.24
CA PRO A 14 17.93 -18.00 3.24
C PRO A 14 18.14 -16.66 2.50
N PRO A 15 17.17 -16.19 1.72
CA PRO A 15 17.30 -14.95 0.96
C PRO A 15 17.35 -13.71 1.86
N LEU A 16 16.93 -13.85 3.13
CA LEU A 16 16.91 -12.81 4.14
C LEU A 16 17.65 -13.27 5.40
N SER A 17 18.32 -12.36 6.07
CA SER A 17 18.80 -12.59 7.43
C SER A 17 17.61 -12.63 8.43
N PRO A 18 17.77 -13.24 9.61
CA PRO A 18 16.73 -13.24 10.63
C PRO A 18 16.34 -11.82 11.07
N GLU A 19 17.27 -10.88 11.06
CA GLU A 19 17.00 -9.48 11.42
C GLU A 19 16.20 -8.76 10.34
N GLU A 20 16.55 -8.89 9.08
CA GLU A 20 15.76 -8.36 7.96
C GLU A 20 14.34 -8.94 7.96
N LEU A 21 14.19 -10.25 8.19
CA LEU A 21 12.89 -10.89 8.26
C LEU A 21 12.03 -10.28 9.39
N LYS A 22 12.64 -10.03 10.56
CA LYS A 22 11.96 -9.39 11.68
C LYS A 22 11.52 -7.96 11.36
N GLN A 23 12.36 -7.19 10.68
CA GLN A 23 12.04 -5.83 10.26
C GLN A 23 10.90 -5.80 9.22
N ILE A 24 10.94 -6.69 8.25
CA ILE A 24 9.90 -6.86 7.24
C ILE A 24 8.56 -7.24 7.89
N ASP A 25 8.57 -8.21 8.82
CA ASP A 25 7.37 -8.60 9.55
C ASP A 25 6.80 -7.44 10.36
N ALA A 26 7.65 -6.68 11.05
CA ALA A 26 7.23 -5.52 11.83
C ALA A 26 6.61 -4.43 10.94
N TYR A 27 7.22 -4.12 9.82
CA TYR A 27 6.71 -3.14 8.87
C TYR A 27 5.37 -3.58 8.26
N TRP A 28 5.29 -4.82 7.78
CA TRP A 28 4.06 -5.38 7.25
C TRP A 28 2.91 -5.40 8.27
N ARG A 29 3.19 -5.72 9.52
CA ARG A 29 2.18 -5.68 10.60
C ARG A 29 1.74 -4.25 10.90
N ALA A 30 2.66 -3.28 10.91
CA ALA A 30 2.34 -1.87 11.10
C ALA A 30 1.46 -1.35 9.95
N SER A 31 1.79 -1.66 8.70
CA SER A 31 0.98 -1.26 7.55
C SER A 31 -0.42 -1.89 7.59
N ASN A 32 -0.54 -3.16 7.96
CA ASN A 32 -1.85 -3.80 8.15
C ASN A 32 -2.66 -3.18 9.27
N TYR A 33 -2.02 -2.81 10.38
CA TYR A 33 -2.68 -2.12 11.49
C TYR A 33 -3.26 -0.79 11.03
N LEU A 34 -2.44 0.05 10.40
CA LEU A 34 -2.88 1.35 9.88
C LEU A 34 -4.00 1.19 8.85
N THR A 35 -3.88 0.22 7.96
CA THR A 35 -4.88 -0.07 6.93
C THR A 35 -6.23 -0.44 7.55
N ALA A 36 -6.23 -1.35 8.53
CA ALA A 36 -7.45 -1.75 9.24
C ALA A 36 -8.05 -0.61 10.06
N CYS A 37 -7.22 0.15 10.75
CA CYS A 37 -7.68 1.25 11.60
C CYS A 37 -8.28 2.41 10.79
N GLN A 38 -7.81 2.67 9.58
CA GLN A 38 -8.46 3.62 8.67
C GLN A 38 -9.92 3.24 8.40
N LEU A 39 -10.25 1.95 8.34
CA LEU A 39 -11.62 1.50 8.12
C LEU A 39 -12.49 1.62 9.37
N TYR A 40 -11.94 1.30 10.54
CA TYR A 40 -12.75 1.00 11.71
C TYR A 40 -12.65 2.02 12.84
N LEU A 41 -11.52 2.73 13.00
CA LEU A 41 -11.28 3.56 14.19
C LEU A 41 -11.55 5.05 13.96
N LEU A 42 -12.18 5.68 14.95
CA LEU A 42 -12.30 7.13 15.10
C LEU A 42 -11.37 7.68 16.18
N ASP A 43 -11.14 6.90 17.23
CA ASP A 43 -10.35 7.31 18.38
C ASP A 43 -9.51 6.16 18.93
N ASN A 44 -8.63 6.46 19.91
CA ASN A 44 -7.76 5.49 20.54
C ASN A 44 -6.79 4.75 19.57
N PRO A 45 -6.07 5.48 18.71
CA PRO A 45 -5.30 4.90 17.60
C PRO A 45 -4.17 3.97 18.03
N LEU A 46 -3.72 4.02 19.29
CA LEU A 46 -2.67 3.15 19.85
C LEU A 46 -3.23 2.11 20.84
N LEU A 47 -4.55 2.01 20.96
CA LEU A 47 -5.21 1.07 21.87
C LEU A 47 -4.71 1.18 23.33
N GLU A 48 -4.45 2.41 23.79
CA GLU A 48 -3.93 2.68 25.15
C GLU A 48 -4.94 2.33 26.25
N ARG A 49 -6.19 2.18 25.88
CA ARG A 49 -7.28 1.71 26.72
C ARG A 49 -8.14 0.69 25.96
N PRO A 50 -8.95 -0.11 26.63
CA PRO A 50 -9.92 -0.96 25.95
C PRO A 50 -10.80 -0.17 24.99
N LEU A 51 -11.11 -0.78 23.85
CA LEU A 51 -12.01 -0.18 22.84
C LEU A 51 -13.42 0.01 23.42
N ARG A 52 -14.03 1.12 23.04
CA ARG A 52 -15.42 1.47 23.29
C ARG A 52 -16.14 1.59 21.95
N GLU A 53 -17.45 1.46 21.96
CA GLU A 53 -18.27 1.65 20.76
C GLU A 53 -18.06 3.04 20.13
N SER A 54 -17.88 4.08 20.96
CA SER A 54 -17.58 5.44 20.51
C SER A 54 -16.23 5.61 19.80
N ASP A 55 -15.32 4.64 19.90
CA ASP A 55 -14.03 4.66 19.22
C ASP A 55 -14.15 4.13 17.79
N LEU A 56 -15.28 3.54 17.44
CA LEU A 56 -15.51 2.90 16.15
C LEU A 56 -16.33 3.80 15.22
N LYS A 57 -16.04 3.67 13.92
CA LYS A 57 -16.85 4.30 12.87
C LYS A 57 -18.22 3.64 12.80
N GLN A 58 -19.27 4.44 12.71
CA GLN A 58 -20.66 3.96 12.56
C GLN A 58 -20.93 3.48 11.12
N THR A 59 -20.29 4.11 10.15
CA THR A 59 -20.37 3.71 8.74
C THR A 59 -18.99 3.29 8.30
N ILE A 60 -18.86 2.03 7.87
CA ILE A 60 -17.62 1.46 7.37
C ILE A 60 -17.67 1.51 5.86
N VAL A 61 -16.77 2.29 5.26
CA VAL A 61 -16.61 2.41 3.80
C VAL A 61 -15.15 2.20 3.46
N GLY A 62 -14.88 1.27 2.55
CA GLY A 62 -13.54 0.87 2.14
C GLY A 62 -13.42 -0.65 2.14
N HIS A 63 -12.22 -1.14 1.85
CA HIS A 63 -12.00 -2.56 1.62
C HIS A 63 -10.82 -3.09 2.42
N TRP A 64 -10.94 -4.32 2.91
CA TRP A 64 -9.86 -5.01 3.64
C TRP A 64 -9.26 -6.18 2.85
N GLY A 65 -10.07 -6.90 2.08
CA GLY A 65 -9.74 -8.21 1.55
C GLY A 65 -8.41 -8.30 0.79
N THR A 66 -8.09 -7.32 -0.05
CA THR A 66 -6.84 -7.29 -0.82
C THR A 66 -5.67 -6.63 -0.07
N CYS A 67 -5.95 -5.84 0.97
CA CYS A 67 -4.96 -4.98 1.61
C CYS A 67 -3.78 -5.72 2.24
N PRO A 68 -3.96 -6.85 2.97
CA PRO A 68 -2.82 -7.58 3.52
C PRO A 68 -1.85 -8.08 2.45
N GLY A 69 -2.37 -8.50 1.30
CA GLY A 69 -1.58 -8.91 0.14
C GLY A 69 -0.85 -7.73 -0.50
N GLN A 70 -1.53 -6.61 -0.69
CA GLN A 70 -0.92 -5.38 -1.20
C GLN A 70 0.20 -4.89 -0.28
N ASN A 71 -0.04 -4.82 1.01
CA ASN A 71 0.96 -4.45 2.01
C ASN A 71 2.16 -5.39 2.01
N PHE A 72 1.94 -6.69 1.83
CA PHE A 72 3.02 -7.68 1.74
C PHE A 72 3.89 -7.44 0.50
N ILE A 73 3.27 -7.27 -0.66
CA ILE A 73 3.97 -7.02 -1.92
C ILE A 73 4.77 -5.71 -1.83
N TYR A 74 4.14 -4.63 -1.38
CA TYR A 74 4.79 -3.32 -1.24
C TYR A 74 6.01 -3.38 -0.32
N THR A 75 5.88 -4.01 0.85
CA THR A 75 6.98 -4.16 1.81
C THR A 75 8.20 -4.84 1.19
N HIS A 76 7.97 -5.87 0.36
CA HIS A 76 9.05 -6.57 -0.33
C HIS A 76 9.62 -5.77 -1.50
N LEU A 77 8.79 -5.03 -2.23
CA LEU A 77 9.23 -4.14 -3.30
C LEU A 77 10.08 -2.99 -2.77
N ASP A 78 9.63 -2.31 -1.73
CA ASP A 78 10.38 -1.22 -1.08
C ASP A 78 11.78 -1.69 -0.65
N ARG A 79 11.89 -2.89 -0.09
CA ARG A 79 13.18 -3.50 0.23
C ARG A 79 14.08 -3.69 -1.00
N VAL A 80 13.51 -4.15 -2.11
CA VAL A 80 14.26 -4.39 -3.35
C VAL A 80 14.67 -3.07 -3.99
N ILE A 81 13.74 -2.10 -4.06
CA ILE A 81 13.99 -0.76 -4.57
C ILE A 81 15.16 -0.11 -3.84
N LYS A 82 15.13 -0.11 -2.51
CA LYS A 82 16.20 0.48 -1.68
C LYS A 82 17.52 -0.26 -1.77
N ARG A 83 17.49 -1.59 -1.85
CA ARG A 83 18.72 -2.41 -1.96
C ARG A 83 19.44 -2.18 -3.28
N ASP A 84 18.69 -2.10 -4.37
CA ASP A 84 19.20 -2.09 -5.73
C ASP A 84 19.17 -0.70 -6.37
N ASP A 85 18.75 0.33 -5.62
CA ASP A 85 18.62 1.73 -6.05
C ASP A 85 17.82 1.87 -7.36
N LEU A 86 16.61 1.31 -7.35
CA LEU A 86 15.78 1.22 -8.55
C LEU A 86 14.83 2.39 -8.68
N ASP A 87 14.74 2.97 -9.87
CA ASP A 87 13.65 3.85 -10.26
C ASP A 87 12.39 3.00 -10.57
N MET A 88 11.49 2.91 -9.60
CA MET A 88 10.31 2.06 -9.73
C MET A 88 9.06 2.75 -9.21
N ILE A 89 7.96 2.57 -9.92
CA ILE A 89 6.61 2.91 -9.45
C ILE A 89 5.81 1.63 -9.22
N TYR A 90 4.99 1.65 -8.17
CA TYR A 90 4.06 0.57 -7.86
C TYR A 90 2.63 1.02 -8.11
N LEU A 91 1.91 0.29 -8.97
CA LEU A 91 0.51 0.54 -9.27
C LEU A 91 -0.37 -0.54 -8.65
N SER A 92 -1.34 -0.11 -7.84
CA SER A 92 -2.33 -0.99 -7.23
C SER A 92 -3.54 -1.10 -8.14
N GLY A 93 -3.63 -2.16 -8.94
CA GLY A 93 -4.79 -2.49 -9.77
C GLY A 93 -6.06 -2.74 -8.97
N PRO A 94 -6.03 -3.47 -7.81
CA PRO A 94 -7.19 -3.53 -6.91
C PRO A 94 -7.35 -2.20 -6.16
N GLY A 95 -7.82 -1.18 -6.87
CA GLY A 95 -7.91 0.19 -6.40
C GLY A 95 -8.82 0.40 -5.19
N HIS A 96 -9.78 -0.49 -4.96
CA HIS A 96 -10.59 -0.51 -3.74
C HIS A 96 -9.76 -0.74 -2.45
N GLY A 97 -8.51 -1.19 -2.56
CA GLY A 97 -7.55 -1.29 -1.45
C GLY A 97 -6.74 -0.02 -1.19
N GLY A 98 -7.24 1.16 -1.54
CA GLY A 98 -6.52 2.45 -1.42
C GLY A 98 -6.00 2.77 -0.02
N ASN A 99 -6.66 2.29 1.02
CA ASN A 99 -6.19 2.43 2.40
C ASN A 99 -4.85 1.72 2.67
N ALA A 100 -4.49 0.70 1.88
CA ALA A 100 -3.15 0.11 1.95
C ALA A 100 -2.09 1.10 1.45
N MET A 101 -2.34 1.78 0.33
CA MET A 101 -1.42 2.79 -0.20
C MET A 101 -1.23 3.95 0.76
N VAL A 102 -2.33 4.50 1.28
CA VAL A 102 -2.30 5.58 2.29
C VAL A 102 -1.51 5.16 3.55
N ALA A 103 -1.63 3.91 3.99
CA ALA A 103 -0.86 3.38 5.12
C ALA A 103 0.64 3.34 4.82
N GLN A 104 1.04 2.95 3.62
CA GLN A 104 2.44 2.92 3.19
C GLN A 104 3.04 4.34 3.15
N ASP A 105 2.35 5.28 2.48
CA ASP A 105 2.80 6.67 2.37
C ASP A 105 2.92 7.37 3.73
N TRP A 106 2.03 7.03 4.66
CA TRP A 106 2.14 7.57 6.02
C TRP A 106 3.33 6.95 6.77
N LEU A 107 3.62 5.66 6.59
CA LEU A 107 4.75 4.99 7.23
C LEU A 107 6.10 5.47 6.69
N ASP A 108 6.23 5.66 5.39
CA ASP A 108 7.47 6.16 4.80
C ASP A 108 7.67 7.67 4.97
N GLY A 109 6.58 8.41 5.19
CA GLY A 109 6.58 9.85 5.47
C GLY A 109 6.13 10.72 4.32
N SER A 110 6.01 10.21 3.10
CA SER A 110 5.59 10.96 1.92
C SER A 110 4.21 11.61 2.09
N TYR A 111 3.31 10.93 2.80
CA TYR A 111 2.00 11.49 3.13
C TYR A 111 2.11 12.79 3.94
N THR A 112 2.99 12.84 4.93
CA THR A 112 3.19 14.01 5.79
C THR A 112 3.91 15.15 5.07
N GLU A 113 4.75 14.85 4.07
CA GLU A 113 5.40 15.87 3.25
C GLU A 113 4.37 16.70 2.46
N VAL A 114 3.34 16.05 1.92
CA VAL A 114 2.25 16.70 1.17
C VAL A 114 1.18 17.27 2.10
N TYR A 115 0.86 16.56 3.18
CA TYR A 115 -0.17 16.93 4.15
C TYR A 115 0.42 17.11 5.56
N PRO A 116 1.15 18.21 5.84
CA PRO A 116 1.94 18.38 7.07
C PRO A 116 1.13 18.44 8.35
N ASN A 117 -0.18 18.62 8.26
CA ASN A 117 -1.10 18.56 9.40
C ASN A 117 -1.48 17.12 9.80
N ILE A 118 -1.07 16.12 9.02
CA ILE A 118 -1.19 14.68 9.34
C ILE A 118 0.21 14.17 9.67
N THR A 119 0.62 14.43 10.89
CA THR A 119 1.98 14.17 11.39
C THR A 119 2.22 12.66 11.61
N ARG A 120 3.51 12.26 11.66
CA ARG A 120 3.89 10.86 11.95
C ARG A 120 3.97 10.59 13.44
N ASP A 121 2.86 10.83 14.13
CA ASP A 121 2.67 10.60 15.56
C ASP A 121 1.23 10.15 15.85
N LYS A 122 0.90 9.99 17.13
CA LYS A 122 -0.43 9.57 17.57
C LYS A 122 -1.54 10.52 17.08
N GLU A 123 -1.29 11.81 17.11
CA GLU A 123 -2.29 12.80 16.70
C GLU A 123 -2.54 12.75 15.20
N GLY A 124 -1.47 12.67 14.40
CA GLY A 124 -1.58 12.52 12.96
C GLY A 124 -2.20 11.19 12.55
N MET A 125 -1.87 10.10 13.24
CA MET A 125 -2.52 8.79 13.04
C MET A 125 -4.03 8.86 13.30
N GLN A 126 -4.45 9.54 14.36
CA GLN A 126 -5.86 9.74 14.66
C GLN A 126 -6.58 10.58 13.59
N LYS A 127 -5.93 11.64 13.10
CA LYS A 127 -6.44 12.44 11.98
C LYS A 127 -6.58 11.61 10.71
N LEU A 128 -5.57 10.78 10.40
CA LEU A 128 -5.59 9.87 9.25
C LEU A 128 -6.81 8.95 9.31
N PHE A 129 -7.03 8.29 10.44
CA PHE A 129 -8.16 7.36 10.62
C PHE A 129 -9.50 8.06 10.49
N LYS A 130 -9.67 9.23 11.13
CA LYS A 130 -10.91 10.01 11.05
C LYS A 130 -11.24 10.46 9.64
N ARG A 131 -10.24 10.82 8.85
CA ARG A 131 -10.43 11.39 7.52
C ARG A 131 -10.64 10.35 6.44
N PHE A 132 -10.22 9.11 6.66
CA PHE A 132 -10.36 8.06 5.65
C PHE A 132 -11.83 7.78 5.36
N SER A 133 -12.20 7.81 4.08
CA SER A 133 -13.55 7.58 3.56
C SER A 133 -14.62 8.48 4.18
N PHE A 134 -14.24 9.73 4.47
CA PHE A 134 -15.13 10.76 5.00
C PHE A 134 -15.25 11.92 3.99
N PRO A 135 -16.40 12.59 3.85
CA PRO A 135 -16.55 13.71 2.92
C PRO A 135 -15.49 14.79 3.11
N GLY A 136 -14.78 15.14 2.02
CA GLY A 136 -13.65 16.07 2.04
C GLY A 136 -12.39 15.53 2.73
N GLY A 137 -12.35 14.24 2.98
CA GLY A 137 -11.22 13.53 3.57
C GLY A 137 -10.40 12.74 2.55
N ILE A 138 -9.99 11.54 2.96
CA ILE A 138 -9.16 10.63 2.17
C ILE A 138 -10.08 9.71 1.37
N PRO A 139 -9.88 9.56 0.05
CA PRO A 139 -10.66 8.62 -0.77
C PRO A 139 -10.52 7.17 -0.30
N SER A 140 -11.59 6.39 -0.43
CA SER A 140 -11.57 4.96 -0.08
C SER A 140 -10.81 4.09 -1.09
N HIS A 141 -10.67 4.58 -2.31
CA HIS A 141 -9.94 3.95 -3.41
C HIS A 141 -8.61 4.63 -3.64
N VAL A 142 -7.72 3.98 -4.38
CA VAL A 142 -6.51 4.63 -4.89
C VAL A 142 -6.92 5.85 -5.69
N ALA A 143 -6.32 6.99 -5.39
CA ALA A 143 -6.67 8.27 -6.01
C ALA A 143 -5.46 9.19 -6.07
N PRO A 144 -5.43 10.15 -7.02
CA PRO A 144 -4.32 11.08 -7.20
C PRO A 144 -4.05 11.98 -5.98
N GLU A 145 -4.99 12.12 -5.06
CA GLU A 145 -4.81 12.83 -3.79
C GLU A 145 -3.86 12.10 -2.83
N THR A 146 -3.65 10.81 -3.02
CA THR A 146 -2.63 10.05 -2.29
C THR A 146 -1.25 10.39 -2.88
N PRO A 147 -0.28 10.84 -2.08
CA PRO A 147 1.02 11.28 -2.57
C PRO A 147 1.68 10.23 -3.48
N GLY A 148 2.22 10.70 -4.62
CA GLY A 148 2.87 9.82 -5.60
C GLY A 148 1.92 8.97 -6.46
N SER A 149 0.63 8.94 -6.16
CA SER A 149 -0.34 8.19 -6.97
C SER A 149 -0.62 8.90 -8.30
N ILE A 150 -0.52 8.15 -9.39
CA ILE A 150 -0.86 8.59 -10.75
C ILE A 150 -2.13 7.92 -11.28
N HIS A 151 -2.75 7.08 -10.45
CA HIS A 151 -3.81 6.16 -10.84
C HIS A 151 -5.05 6.41 -9.98
N GLU A 152 -6.21 6.46 -10.63
CA GLU A 152 -7.51 6.40 -9.99
C GLU A 152 -8.00 4.95 -10.06
N GLY A 153 -8.27 4.36 -8.90
CA GLY A 153 -8.54 2.92 -8.78
C GLY A 153 -10.00 2.53 -8.74
N GLY A 154 -10.93 3.47 -8.94
CA GLY A 154 -12.37 3.21 -8.94
C GLY A 154 -12.85 2.48 -10.19
N GLU A 155 -12.13 2.62 -11.30
CA GLU A 155 -12.41 1.94 -12.55
C GLU A 155 -11.41 0.82 -12.79
N LEU A 156 -11.88 -0.43 -12.76
CA LEU A 156 -11.05 -1.60 -12.97
C LEU A 156 -10.65 -1.73 -14.46
N GLY A 157 -9.53 -2.40 -14.72
CA GLY A 157 -9.04 -2.64 -16.10
C GLY A 157 -8.07 -1.58 -16.64
N TYR A 158 -8.03 -0.36 -16.11
CA TYR A 158 -7.16 0.72 -16.63
C TYR A 158 -5.72 0.69 -16.10
N SER A 159 -5.44 -0.02 -15.02
CA SER A 159 -4.13 -0.02 -14.37
C SER A 159 -2.99 -0.42 -15.30
N LEU A 160 -3.23 -1.36 -16.22
CA LEU A 160 -2.24 -1.79 -17.21
C LEU A 160 -1.88 -0.66 -18.19
N SER A 161 -2.87 0.08 -18.70
CA SER A 161 -2.63 1.20 -19.60
C SER A 161 -1.94 2.36 -18.87
N HIS A 162 -2.26 2.62 -17.61
CA HIS A 162 -1.56 3.59 -16.78
C HIS A 162 -0.09 3.20 -16.58
N ALA A 163 0.19 1.92 -16.30
CA ALA A 163 1.56 1.42 -16.18
C ALA A 163 2.36 1.65 -17.48
N PHE A 164 1.79 1.27 -18.63
CA PHE A 164 2.43 1.50 -19.93
C PHE A 164 2.64 2.98 -20.21
N GLY A 165 1.64 3.82 -19.95
CA GLY A 165 1.74 5.26 -20.16
C GLY A 165 2.84 5.90 -19.30
N ALA A 166 2.96 5.46 -18.05
CA ALA A 166 3.94 6.01 -17.11
C ALA A 166 5.39 5.73 -17.50
N VAL A 167 5.68 4.61 -18.18
CA VAL A 167 7.04 4.20 -18.55
C VAL A 167 7.36 4.36 -20.05
N ALA A 168 6.40 4.80 -20.85
CA ALA A 168 6.50 4.76 -22.31
C ALA A 168 7.69 5.54 -22.88
N ASP A 169 8.08 6.63 -22.25
CA ASP A 169 9.17 7.53 -22.66
C ASP A 169 10.39 7.51 -21.71
N ASN A 170 10.34 6.67 -20.68
CA ASN A 170 11.45 6.53 -19.73
C ASN A 170 11.89 5.04 -19.64
N PRO A 171 12.93 4.65 -20.37
CA PRO A 171 13.39 3.26 -20.42
C PRO A 171 14.01 2.77 -19.10
N ASP A 172 14.39 3.67 -18.20
CA ASP A 172 15.02 3.35 -16.93
C ASP A 172 13.98 3.20 -15.80
N LEU A 173 12.74 3.66 -16.02
CA LEU A 173 11.65 3.54 -15.05
C LEU A 173 10.97 2.17 -15.12
N ILE A 174 10.89 1.50 -14.00
CA ILE A 174 10.22 0.20 -13.85
C ILE A 174 8.79 0.43 -13.33
N ALA A 175 7.79 -0.07 -14.03
CA ALA A 175 6.43 -0.16 -13.49
C ALA A 175 6.17 -1.56 -12.92
N CYS A 176 5.93 -1.63 -11.62
CA CYS A 176 5.44 -2.85 -10.96
C CYS A 176 3.92 -2.73 -10.80
N LEU A 177 3.18 -3.63 -11.42
CA LEU A 177 1.73 -3.62 -11.42
C LEU A 177 1.19 -4.82 -10.67
N LEU A 178 0.38 -4.58 -9.64
CA LEU A 178 -0.53 -5.56 -9.10
C LEU A 178 -1.83 -5.49 -9.90
N TYR A 179 -2.05 -6.49 -10.73
CA TYR A 179 -3.17 -6.51 -11.67
C TYR A 179 -4.34 -7.33 -11.14
N THR A 180 -5.55 -6.80 -11.26
CA THR A 180 -6.79 -7.56 -11.19
C THR A 180 -7.59 -7.34 -12.46
N SER A 181 -8.29 -8.38 -12.91
CA SER A 181 -9.27 -8.26 -14.00
C SER A 181 -10.68 -8.29 -13.43
N ASP A 182 -11.61 -7.60 -14.07
CA ASP A 182 -13.04 -7.59 -13.71
C ASP A 182 -13.66 -8.99 -13.73
N ALA A 183 -13.08 -9.89 -14.51
CA ALA A 183 -13.54 -11.28 -14.62
C ALA A 183 -13.45 -12.09 -13.31
N ALA A 184 -12.75 -11.58 -12.28
CA ALA A 184 -12.67 -12.22 -10.97
C ALA A 184 -13.81 -11.81 -10.02
N ASP A 185 -14.53 -10.75 -10.33
CA ASP A 185 -15.59 -10.16 -9.50
C ASP A 185 -17.01 -10.46 -10.02
N GLU A 186 -17.12 -11.15 -11.13
CA GLU A 186 -18.43 -11.62 -11.67
C GLU A 186 -18.85 -12.89 -10.92
N PRO A 187 -20.08 -12.94 -10.35
CA PRO A 187 -20.60 -14.08 -9.62
C PRO A 187 -20.92 -15.29 -10.51
#